data_bdc0cc7074bf4b0304a472ffe518e5bf
#
_entry.id   bdc0cc7074bf4b0304a472ffe518e5bf
#
_cell.length_a   1.000
_cell.length_b   1.000
_cell.length_c   1.000
_cell.angle_alpha   90.00
_cell.angle_beta   90.00
_cell.angle_gamma   90.00
#
_symmetry.space_group_name_H-M   'P 1'
#
loop_
_entity.id
_entity.type
_entity.pdbx_description
1 polymer ?
#
loop_
_entity_poly.entity_id
_entity_poly.type
_entity_poly.pdbx_seq_one_letter_code
_entity_poly.pdbx_strand_id
1 'polypeptide(L)'
;MKIQNMIKKIMIAVLSAAMMLAPIVNIKAASTDVVDTSKTGSITIHKYDMTAAKQAGVNTSQFTPTGKQDAAAEAALEKYAIKGAEFSYLRVGDVEQQSENGKIQMIYELPTTIQQILGLTSSDAAKTEGSKTYFTSQQINEKLAKALEDNTVTKDKLEDYMGKNGTAMDETNANGVTSKDKLPLGLYLIVETKAPENVTYTINPWFVQLPSTDSKGDDWFYDVICYPTVSYTHLTLPTIA
;
A
#
# COMPACT_ATOMS: atom_id res chain seq x y z
N MET A 1 -14.48 -39.66 21.00
CA MET A 1 -14.18 -39.37 19.59
C MET A 1 -14.92 -38.13 19.01
N LYS A 2 -15.92 -37.52 19.70
CA LYS A 2 -16.62 -36.30 19.24
C LYS A 2 -16.01 -34.97 19.70
N ILE A 3 -15.27 -34.95 20.80
CA ILE A 3 -14.69 -33.74 21.40
C ILE A 3 -13.44 -33.27 20.64
N GLN A 4 -12.63 -34.19 20.12
CA GLN A 4 -11.43 -33.84 19.35
C GLN A 4 -11.71 -33.20 18.00
N ASN A 5 -12.87 -33.49 17.40
CA ASN A 5 -13.29 -32.88 16.12
C ASN A 5 -13.91 -31.48 16.29
N MET A 6 -14.36 -31.14 17.50
CA MET A 6 -14.89 -29.82 17.82
C MET A 6 -13.77 -28.82 18.09
N ILE A 7 -12.68 -29.26 18.72
CA ILE A 7 -11.49 -28.42 18.98
C ILE A 7 -10.75 -28.10 17.67
N LYS A 8 -10.70 -29.02 16.70
CA LYS A 8 -10.12 -28.74 15.39
C LYS A 8 -10.93 -27.76 14.55
N LYS A 9 -12.24 -27.67 14.75
CA LYS A 9 -13.09 -26.69 14.04
C LYS A 9 -13.09 -25.28 14.65
N ILE A 10 -12.74 -25.17 15.94
CA ILE A 10 -12.63 -23.88 16.62
C ILE A 10 -11.26 -23.23 16.37
N MET A 11 -10.20 -24.01 16.12
CA MET A 11 -8.88 -23.47 15.80
C MET A 11 -8.73 -22.94 14.36
N ILE A 12 -9.66 -23.23 13.47
CA ILE A 12 -9.63 -22.72 12.08
C ILE A 12 -10.38 -21.37 11.96
N ALA A 13 -11.21 -21.00 12.93
CA ALA A 13 -12.02 -19.78 12.88
C ALA A 13 -11.36 -18.53 13.51
N VAL A 14 -10.16 -18.64 14.08
CA VAL A 14 -9.45 -17.51 14.72
C VAL A 14 -8.27 -17.03 13.88
N LEU A 15 -7.94 -17.69 12.75
CA LEU A 15 -6.80 -17.38 11.92
C LEU A 15 -7.11 -16.47 10.71
N SER A 16 -8.35 -15.97 10.58
CA SER A 16 -8.77 -15.19 9.41
C SER A 16 -9.01 -13.70 9.64
N ALA A 17 -8.61 -13.15 10.78
CA ALA A 17 -8.89 -11.73 11.10
C ALA A 17 -7.65 -10.84 11.25
N ALA A 18 -6.49 -11.27 10.75
CA ALA A 18 -5.29 -10.45 10.75
C ALA A 18 -4.74 -10.26 9.34
N MET A 19 -5.64 -10.10 8.36
CA MET A 19 -5.21 -9.66 7.05
C MET A 19 -4.98 -8.18 7.05
N MET A 20 -3.74 -7.91 6.83
CA MET A 20 -3.18 -6.62 6.71
C MET A 20 -3.64 -5.97 5.47
N LEU A 21 -4.44 -5.01 5.64
CA LEU A 21 -4.50 -3.85 4.80
C LEU A 21 -3.09 -3.28 4.68
N ALA A 22 -2.40 -3.49 3.54
CA ALA A 22 -1.58 -2.41 3.04
C ALA A 22 -2.36 -1.13 3.33
N PRO A 23 -1.72 0.01 3.65
CA PRO A 23 -2.48 1.22 3.93
C PRO A 23 -3.39 1.45 2.74
N ILE A 24 -4.61 0.91 2.80
CA ILE A 24 -5.68 1.35 1.95
C ILE A 24 -5.88 2.76 2.49
N VAL A 25 -5.18 3.68 1.89
CA VAL A 25 -5.64 5.05 1.95
C VAL A 25 -7.00 4.95 1.30
N ASN A 26 -8.06 4.81 2.10
CA ASN A 26 -9.45 4.87 1.65
C ASN A 26 -9.71 6.32 1.23
N ILE A 27 -9.02 6.70 0.16
CA ILE A 27 -9.21 7.98 -0.47
C ILE A 27 -10.40 7.77 -1.39
N LYS A 28 -11.52 8.29 -0.98
CA LYS A 28 -12.53 8.70 -1.96
C LYS A 28 -11.89 9.86 -2.72
N ALA A 29 -11.10 9.52 -3.72
CA ALA A 29 -10.34 10.45 -4.52
C ALA A 29 -11.28 11.21 -5.48
N ALA A 30 -12.18 12.00 -4.92
CA ALA A 30 -13.08 12.84 -5.69
C ALA A 30 -13.15 14.22 -5.03
N SER A 31 -12.53 15.21 -5.65
CA SER A 31 -12.59 16.62 -5.27
C SER A 31 -13.47 17.39 -6.24
N THR A 32 -14.00 18.55 -5.83
CA THR A 32 -14.65 19.51 -6.72
C THR A 32 -13.62 20.27 -7.57
N ASP A 33 -12.37 20.28 -7.13
CA ASP A 33 -11.30 21.04 -7.79
C ASP A 33 -10.58 20.18 -8.85
N VAL A 34 -10.29 20.80 -9.98
CA VAL A 34 -9.50 20.18 -11.05
C VAL A 34 -8.05 20.01 -10.60
N VAL A 35 -7.47 18.84 -10.87
CA VAL A 35 -6.06 18.58 -10.59
C VAL A 35 -5.17 19.48 -11.44
N ASP A 36 -4.25 20.20 -10.81
CA ASP A 36 -3.21 20.95 -11.52
C ASP A 36 -2.11 20.00 -12.00
N THR A 37 -2.24 19.55 -13.23
CA THR A 37 -1.31 18.58 -13.86
C THR A 37 0.06 19.16 -14.19
N SER A 38 0.27 20.46 -14.03
CA SER A 38 1.60 21.10 -14.21
C SER A 38 2.52 20.90 -13.01
N LYS A 39 1.99 20.49 -11.87
CA LYS A 39 2.74 20.25 -10.64
C LYS A 39 3.42 18.88 -10.66
N THR A 40 4.43 18.77 -9.83
CA THR A 40 5.03 17.50 -9.40
C THR A 40 4.69 17.26 -7.94
N GLY A 41 4.85 16.03 -7.48
CA GLY A 41 4.62 15.68 -6.09
C GLY A 41 5.80 14.93 -5.46
N SER A 42 5.63 14.51 -4.22
CA SER A 42 6.57 13.68 -3.51
C SER A 42 5.91 12.46 -2.85
N ILE A 43 6.69 11.40 -2.68
CA ILE A 43 6.31 10.24 -1.87
C ILE A 43 7.35 10.09 -0.78
N THR A 44 6.92 10.12 0.48
CA THR A 44 7.74 9.88 1.66
C THR A 44 7.25 8.60 2.34
N ILE A 45 8.16 7.72 2.71
CA ILE A 45 7.86 6.44 3.37
C ILE A 45 8.49 6.46 4.75
N HIS A 46 7.68 6.25 5.79
CA HIS A 46 8.11 6.05 7.17
C HIS A 46 7.98 4.58 7.54
N LYS A 47 9.09 3.90 7.74
CA LYS A 47 9.14 2.48 8.09
C LYS A 47 9.33 2.29 9.57
N TYR A 48 8.36 1.65 10.24
CA TYR A 48 8.38 1.34 11.67
C TYR A 48 8.13 -0.15 11.93
N ASP A 49 8.73 -0.68 12.99
CA ASP A 49 8.39 -2.00 13.54
C ASP A 49 7.13 -1.90 14.41
N MET A 50 5.99 -2.01 13.75
CA MET A 50 4.68 -1.95 14.39
C MET A 50 4.44 -3.11 15.36
N THR A 51 5.10 -4.25 15.16
CA THR A 51 5.00 -5.42 16.03
C THR A 51 5.70 -5.15 17.35
N ALA A 52 6.94 -4.68 17.31
CA ALA A 52 7.68 -4.30 18.51
C ALA A 52 6.98 -3.15 19.25
N ALA A 53 6.47 -2.15 18.53
CA ALA A 53 5.70 -1.05 19.11
C ALA A 53 4.47 -1.56 19.87
N LYS A 54 3.68 -2.43 19.25
CA LYS A 54 2.49 -3.03 19.87
C LYS A 54 2.84 -3.89 21.08
N GLN A 55 3.90 -4.70 21.01
CA GLN A 55 4.39 -5.50 22.16
C GLN A 55 4.83 -4.63 23.33
N ALA A 56 5.37 -3.44 23.05
CA ALA A 56 5.75 -2.46 24.06
C ALA A 56 4.57 -1.61 24.57
N GLY A 57 3.34 -1.91 24.17
CA GLY A 57 2.13 -1.25 24.65
C GLY A 57 1.73 0.02 23.90
N VAL A 58 2.37 0.32 22.75
CA VAL A 58 1.92 1.43 21.88
C VAL A 58 0.57 1.07 21.28
N ASN A 59 -0.41 1.95 21.43
CA ASN A 59 -1.71 1.77 20.79
C ASN A 59 -1.63 2.10 19.28
N THR A 60 -1.25 1.10 18.49
CA THR A 60 -1.06 1.27 17.04
C THR A 60 -2.36 1.35 16.25
N SER A 61 -3.50 1.00 16.83
CA SER A 61 -4.80 1.03 16.15
C SER A 61 -5.37 2.44 15.93
N GLN A 62 -4.83 3.43 16.62
CA GLN A 62 -5.22 4.84 16.44
C GLN A 62 -4.55 5.50 15.24
N PHE A 63 -3.49 4.91 14.70
CA PHE A 63 -2.76 5.47 13.56
C PHE A 63 -3.44 5.06 12.25
N THR A 64 -4.16 6.01 11.67
CA THR A 64 -4.85 5.79 10.38
C THR A 64 -4.08 6.52 9.30
N PRO A 65 -3.49 5.81 8.33
CA PRO A 65 -2.79 6.45 7.21
C PRO A 65 -3.76 7.32 6.40
N THR A 66 -3.51 8.61 6.35
CA THR A 66 -4.31 9.58 5.58
C THR A 66 -3.58 10.11 4.34
N GLY A 67 -2.34 9.67 4.13
CA GLY A 67 -1.45 10.23 3.13
C GLY A 67 -0.78 11.54 3.57
N LYS A 68 -1.11 12.07 4.75
CA LYS A 68 -0.52 13.29 5.36
C LYS A 68 0.30 12.92 6.58
N GLN A 69 1.15 13.86 7.01
CA GLN A 69 1.95 13.69 8.22
C GLN A 69 1.08 13.47 9.46
N ASP A 70 1.46 12.47 10.24
CA ASP A 70 0.90 12.20 11.57
C ASP A 70 2.02 12.36 12.62
N ALA A 71 2.21 13.59 13.08
CA ALA A 71 3.25 13.90 14.07
C ALA A 71 3.08 13.13 15.39
N ALA A 72 1.86 12.78 15.77
CA ALA A 72 1.60 11.99 16.97
C ALA A 72 2.04 10.54 16.79
N ALA A 73 1.76 9.95 15.62
CA ALA A 73 2.23 8.63 15.25
C ALA A 73 3.76 8.58 15.17
N GLU A 74 4.38 9.55 14.50
CA GLU A 74 5.83 9.64 14.37
C GLU A 74 6.52 9.71 15.73
N ALA A 75 6.05 10.57 16.65
CA ALA A 75 6.60 10.68 17.99
C ALA A 75 6.43 9.39 18.82
N ALA A 76 5.30 8.71 18.71
CA ALA A 76 5.04 7.45 19.42
C ALA A 76 5.85 6.29 18.86
N LEU A 77 6.21 6.33 17.57
CA LEU A 77 6.89 5.25 16.85
C LEU A 77 8.39 5.50 16.65
N GLU A 78 8.93 6.64 17.05
CA GLU A 78 10.34 7.03 16.84
C GLU A 78 11.33 5.93 17.22
N LYS A 79 11.14 5.29 18.38
CA LYS A 79 12.00 4.20 18.90
C LYS A 79 11.93 2.92 18.09
N TYR A 80 10.94 2.80 17.21
CA TYR A 80 10.67 1.63 16.38
C TYR A 80 10.99 1.89 14.91
N ALA A 81 11.69 2.99 14.62
CA ALA A 81 12.13 3.33 13.28
C ALA A 81 13.07 2.26 12.73
N ILE A 82 12.83 1.83 11.49
CA ILE A 82 13.64 0.82 10.80
C ILE A 82 14.55 1.50 9.79
N LYS A 83 15.86 1.48 10.07
CA LYS A 83 16.91 1.96 9.16
C LYS A 83 17.32 0.87 8.19
N GLY A 84 17.68 1.24 6.96
CA GLY A 84 18.29 0.35 5.96
C GLY A 84 17.31 -0.50 5.19
N ALA A 85 16.01 -0.19 5.24
CA ALA A 85 15.04 -0.78 4.32
C ALA A 85 15.15 -0.12 2.93
N GLU A 86 15.12 -0.94 1.88
CA GLU A 86 15.18 -0.46 0.49
C GLU A 86 13.79 -0.56 -0.15
N PHE A 87 13.40 0.50 -0.83
CA PHE A 87 12.15 0.57 -1.59
C PHE A 87 12.45 0.90 -3.06
N SER A 88 11.59 0.42 -3.93
CA SER A 88 11.55 0.85 -5.32
C SER A 88 10.17 1.37 -5.67
N TYR A 89 10.12 2.31 -6.59
CA TYR A 89 8.89 2.87 -7.13
C TYR A 89 8.83 2.76 -8.64
N LEU A 90 7.63 2.68 -9.17
CA LEU A 90 7.36 2.66 -10.61
C LEU A 90 6.06 3.40 -10.89
N ARG A 91 6.09 4.42 -11.76
CA ARG A 91 4.88 5.05 -12.25
C ARG A 91 4.21 4.12 -13.25
N VAL A 92 3.02 3.66 -12.92
CA VAL A 92 2.28 2.64 -13.69
C VAL A 92 1.03 3.17 -14.38
N GLY A 93 0.66 4.42 -14.14
CA GLY A 93 -0.49 5.05 -14.80
C GLY A 93 -0.37 6.56 -14.82
N ASP A 94 -0.75 7.15 -15.95
CA ASP A 94 -0.89 8.59 -16.11
C ASP A 94 -2.20 9.06 -15.47
N VAL A 95 -2.25 10.34 -15.05
CA VAL A 95 -3.47 10.94 -14.53
C VAL A 95 -4.46 11.17 -15.65
N GLU A 96 -5.60 10.50 -15.56
CA GLU A 96 -6.81 10.82 -16.31
C GLU A 96 -7.87 11.32 -15.34
N GLN A 97 -8.58 12.39 -15.69
CA GLN A 97 -9.62 12.96 -14.83
C GLN A 97 -10.99 12.60 -15.38
N GLN A 98 -11.84 12.08 -14.53
CA GLN A 98 -13.24 11.81 -14.82
C GLN A 98 -14.12 12.63 -13.89
N SER A 99 -15.13 13.32 -14.44
CA SER A 99 -16.15 13.97 -13.62
C SER A 99 -17.32 13.02 -13.41
N GLU A 100 -17.65 12.75 -12.16
CA GLU A 100 -18.82 11.96 -11.78
C GLU A 100 -19.58 12.66 -10.65
N ASN A 101 -20.86 12.94 -10.88
CA ASN A 101 -21.73 13.63 -9.90
C ASN A 101 -21.15 14.97 -9.40
N GLY A 102 -20.49 15.74 -10.29
CA GLY A 102 -19.87 17.02 -9.95
C GLY A 102 -18.56 16.93 -9.16
N LYS A 103 -18.01 15.75 -9.02
CA LYS A 103 -16.71 15.52 -8.39
C LYS A 103 -15.71 15.02 -9.44
N ILE A 104 -14.45 15.45 -9.31
CA ILE A 104 -13.34 14.99 -10.14
C ILE A 104 -12.74 13.75 -9.47
N GLN A 105 -12.68 12.67 -10.23
CA GLN A 105 -12.04 11.42 -9.84
C GLN A 105 -10.87 11.12 -10.78
N MET A 106 -9.76 10.67 -10.24
CA MET A 106 -8.65 10.17 -11.05
C MET A 106 -8.85 8.70 -11.39
N ILE A 107 -8.61 8.39 -12.66
CA ILE A 107 -8.63 7.05 -13.22
C ILE A 107 -7.32 6.78 -13.97
N TYR A 108 -6.93 5.53 -14.06
CA TYR A 108 -5.63 5.12 -14.59
C TYR A 108 -5.77 3.96 -15.56
N GLU A 109 -5.14 4.07 -16.72
CA GLU A 109 -4.87 2.95 -17.60
C GLU A 109 -3.59 2.26 -17.10
N LEU A 110 -3.69 0.99 -16.71
CA LEU A 110 -2.54 0.22 -16.22
C LEU A 110 -1.90 -0.59 -17.35
N PRO A 111 -0.57 -0.87 -17.26
CA PRO A 111 0.07 -1.86 -18.12
C PRO A 111 -0.66 -3.20 -18.06
N THR A 112 -0.83 -3.86 -19.20
CA THR A 112 -1.54 -5.16 -19.31
C THR A 112 -0.96 -6.19 -18.34
N THR A 113 0.35 -6.19 -18.14
CA THR A 113 1.01 -7.10 -17.19
C THR A 113 0.51 -6.87 -15.76
N ILE A 114 0.38 -5.61 -15.31
CA ILE A 114 -0.16 -5.30 -13.97
C ILE A 114 -1.63 -5.71 -13.88
N GLN A 115 -2.43 -5.43 -14.91
CA GLN A 115 -3.83 -5.87 -14.94
C GLN A 115 -3.95 -7.40 -14.78
N GLN A 116 -3.11 -8.16 -15.50
CA GLN A 116 -3.08 -9.63 -15.41
C GLN A 116 -2.64 -10.14 -14.04
N ILE A 117 -1.60 -9.53 -13.44
CA ILE A 117 -1.13 -9.92 -12.09
C ILE A 117 -2.25 -9.72 -11.06
N LEU A 118 -2.99 -8.61 -11.15
CA LEU A 118 -4.07 -8.27 -10.22
C LEU A 118 -5.40 -8.96 -10.55
N GLY A 119 -5.53 -9.61 -11.71
CA GLY A 119 -6.80 -10.16 -12.20
C GLY A 119 -7.84 -9.08 -12.49
N LEU A 120 -7.39 -7.89 -12.91
CA LEU A 120 -8.29 -6.80 -13.34
C LEU A 120 -8.85 -7.10 -14.72
N THR A 121 -10.14 -6.87 -14.89
CA THR A 121 -10.89 -7.08 -16.12
C THR A 121 -11.72 -5.85 -16.48
N SER A 122 -12.27 -5.79 -17.68
CA SER A 122 -13.16 -4.70 -18.09
C SER A 122 -14.42 -4.58 -17.21
N SER A 123 -14.85 -5.64 -16.55
CA SER A 123 -15.97 -5.60 -15.59
C SER A 123 -15.63 -4.87 -14.28
N ASP A 124 -14.34 -4.71 -13.97
CA ASP A 124 -13.86 -3.98 -12.81
C ASP A 124 -13.59 -2.49 -13.12
N ALA A 125 -13.67 -2.09 -14.40
CA ALA A 125 -13.26 -0.77 -14.84
C ALA A 125 -14.25 0.33 -14.41
N ALA A 126 -13.71 1.47 -14.00
CA ALA A 126 -14.48 2.70 -13.80
C ALA A 126 -14.94 3.32 -15.14
N LYS A 127 -14.12 3.18 -16.19
CA LYS A 127 -14.41 3.66 -17.55
C LYS A 127 -13.79 2.71 -18.58
N THR A 128 -14.49 2.53 -19.69
CA THR A 128 -13.95 1.86 -20.88
C THR A 128 -14.11 2.79 -22.07
N GLU A 129 -13.05 2.99 -22.84
CA GLU A 129 -13.02 3.83 -24.03
C GLU A 129 -12.25 3.14 -25.17
N GLY A 130 -12.96 2.65 -26.16
CA GLY A 130 -12.37 1.79 -27.19
C GLY A 130 -11.81 0.51 -26.60
N SER A 131 -10.51 0.27 -26.79
CA SER A 131 -9.79 -0.87 -26.22
C SER A 131 -9.16 -0.60 -24.84
N LYS A 132 -9.27 0.63 -24.33
CA LYS A 132 -8.66 1.06 -23.08
C LYS A 132 -9.62 0.87 -21.92
N THR A 133 -9.08 0.39 -20.80
CA THR A 133 -9.79 0.24 -19.53
C THR A 133 -9.12 1.08 -18.47
N TYR A 134 -9.92 1.85 -17.74
CA TYR A 134 -9.44 2.75 -16.71
C TYR A 134 -10.00 2.35 -15.35
N PHE A 135 -9.17 2.37 -14.34
CA PHE A 135 -9.50 1.97 -12.98
C PHE A 135 -9.21 3.11 -12.00
N THR A 136 -9.99 3.21 -10.94
CA THR A 136 -9.65 4.09 -9.83
C THR A 136 -8.54 3.47 -8.98
N SER A 137 -7.80 4.28 -8.22
CA SER A 137 -6.82 3.76 -7.26
C SER A 137 -7.45 2.87 -6.20
N GLN A 138 -8.72 3.13 -5.81
CA GLN A 138 -9.46 2.28 -4.89
C GLN A 138 -9.69 0.88 -5.47
N GLN A 139 -10.23 0.77 -6.70
CA GLN A 139 -10.44 -0.52 -7.35
C GLN A 139 -9.15 -1.32 -7.49
N ILE A 140 -8.04 -0.64 -7.84
CA ILE A 140 -6.72 -1.26 -7.98
C ILE A 140 -6.23 -1.82 -6.64
N ASN A 141 -6.31 -1.02 -5.55
CA ASN A 141 -5.87 -1.45 -4.22
C ASN A 141 -6.78 -2.56 -3.64
N GLU A 142 -8.09 -2.51 -3.88
CA GLU A 142 -9.01 -3.59 -3.47
C GLU A 142 -8.67 -4.91 -4.18
N LYS A 143 -8.38 -4.87 -5.47
CA LYS A 143 -7.94 -6.06 -6.22
C LYS A 143 -6.59 -6.57 -5.75
N LEU A 144 -5.64 -5.66 -5.49
CA LEU A 144 -4.34 -6.04 -4.93
C LEU A 144 -4.51 -6.72 -3.57
N ALA A 145 -5.28 -6.12 -2.65
CA ALA A 145 -5.54 -6.69 -1.34
C ALA A 145 -6.08 -8.11 -1.45
N LYS A 146 -7.13 -8.31 -2.26
CA LYS A 146 -7.72 -9.64 -2.50
C LYS A 146 -6.73 -10.62 -3.11
N ALA A 147 -5.93 -10.19 -4.08
CA ALA A 147 -4.95 -11.06 -4.74
C ALA A 147 -3.79 -11.45 -3.81
N LEU A 148 -3.48 -10.62 -2.81
CA LEU A 148 -2.48 -10.92 -1.78
C LEU A 148 -3.04 -11.82 -0.66
N GLU A 149 -4.35 -11.78 -0.41
CA GLU A 149 -5.02 -12.69 0.53
C GLU A 149 -4.99 -14.13 0.07
N ASP A 150 -5.27 -14.33 -1.22
CA ASP A 150 -5.43 -15.66 -1.80
C ASP A 150 -4.09 -16.31 -2.16
N ASN A 151 -2.99 -15.50 -2.32
CA ASN A 151 -1.79 -16.05 -2.94
C ASN A 151 -0.52 -15.17 -2.79
N THR A 152 0.56 -15.75 -2.26
CA THR A 152 1.91 -15.15 -2.27
C THR A 152 2.47 -14.90 -3.67
N VAL A 153 2.01 -15.65 -4.68
CA VAL A 153 2.43 -15.52 -6.08
C VAL A 153 2.20 -14.12 -6.65
N THR A 154 1.17 -13.39 -6.16
CA THR A 154 0.93 -12.01 -6.61
C THR A 154 2.04 -11.07 -6.14
N LYS A 155 2.49 -11.21 -4.88
CA LYS A 155 3.62 -10.45 -4.34
C LYS A 155 4.87 -10.69 -5.17
N ASP A 156 5.25 -11.95 -5.36
CA ASP A 156 6.45 -12.35 -6.10
C ASP A 156 6.45 -11.79 -7.53
N LYS A 157 5.31 -11.85 -8.23
CA LYS A 157 5.17 -11.30 -9.58
C LYS A 157 5.31 -9.79 -9.63
N LEU A 158 4.80 -9.07 -8.61
CA LEU A 158 4.95 -7.60 -8.53
C LEU A 158 6.39 -7.22 -8.18
N GLU A 159 7.07 -8.00 -7.33
CA GLU A 159 8.49 -7.84 -7.02
C GLU A 159 9.36 -8.07 -8.25
N ASP A 160 9.12 -9.15 -9.00
CA ASP A 160 9.80 -9.45 -10.27
C ASP A 160 9.57 -8.35 -11.32
N TYR A 161 8.34 -7.84 -11.42
CA TYR A 161 8.01 -6.75 -12.33
C TYR A 161 8.72 -5.46 -11.94
N MET A 162 8.76 -5.15 -10.65
CA MET A 162 9.48 -4.01 -10.09
C MET A 162 10.98 -4.13 -10.33
N GLY A 163 11.58 -5.29 -10.12
CA GLY A 163 13.01 -5.53 -10.34
C GLY A 163 13.48 -5.24 -11.78
N LYS A 164 12.57 -5.38 -12.76
CA LYS A 164 12.85 -5.12 -14.19
C LYS A 164 12.57 -3.68 -14.62
N ASN A 165 11.63 -3.00 -13.97
CA ASN A 165 11.06 -1.73 -14.45
C ASN A 165 11.14 -0.60 -13.42
N GLY A 166 11.40 -0.91 -12.16
CA GLY A 166 11.36 0.05 -11.07
C GLY A 166 12.63 0.89 -10.93
N THR A 167 12.50 1.96 -10.16
CA THR A 167 13.61 2.82 -9.76
C THR A 167 13.79 2.72 -8.24
N ALA A 168 15.01 2.46 -7.78
CA ALA A 168 15.32 2.40 -6.37
C ALA A 168 15.21 3.79 -5.70
N MET A 169 14.74 3.79 -4.47
CA MET A 169 14.86 4.92 -3.54
C MET A 169 16.13 4.76 -2.70
N ASP A 170 16.53 5.83 -2.00
CA ASP A 170 17.57 5.71 -0.99
C ASP A 170 17.09 4.80 0.16
N GLU A 171 18.03 4.14 0.85
CA GLU A 171 17.71 3.38 2.06
C GLU A 171 17.05 4.27 3.12
N THR A 172 16.14 3.71 3.92
CA THR A 172 15.59 4.42 5.07
C THR A 172 16.69 4.85 6.03
N ASN A 173 16.65 6.11 6.45
CA ASN A 173 17.60 6.71 7.37
C ASN A 173 17.38 6.24 8.83
N ALA A 174 18.09 6.82 9.80
CA ALA A 174 17.99 6.48 11.22
C ALA A 174 16.58 6.69 11.80
N ASN A 175 15.77 7.57 11.20
CA ASN A 175 14.38 7.82 11.58
C ASN A 175 13.39 6.93 10.83
N GLY A 176 13.87 5.93 10.06
CA GLY A 176 13.04 5.05 9.27
C GLY A 176 12.47 5.70 8.00
N VAL A 177 13.03 6.81 7.54
CA VAL A 177 12.45 7.63 6.47
C VAL A 177 13.26 7.53 5.18
N THR A 178 12.57 7.36 4.07
CA THR A 178 13.05 7.61 2.72
C THR A 178 12.04 8.41 1.93
N SER A 179 12.48 9.19 0.94
CA SER A 179 11.60 10.02 0.12
C SER A 179 12.08 10.17 -1.31
N LYS A 180 11.13 10.46 -2.19
CA LYS A 180 11.40 10.88 -3.56
C LYS A 180 10.53 12.06 -3.92
N ASP A 181 11.16 13.14 -4.33
CA ASP A 181 10.53 14.39 -4.73
C ASP A 181 10.50 14.55 -6.26
N LYS A 182 9.83 15.60 -6.72
CA LYS A 182 9.70 15.99 -8.13
C LYS A 182 9.15 14.86 -9.03
N LEU A 183 8.29 14.05 -8.47
CA LEU A 183 7.64 12.97 -9.21
C LEU A 183 6.52 13.53 -10.10
N PRO A 184 6.45 13.15 -11.38
CA PRO A 184 5.28 13.43 -12.22
C PRO A 184 4.01 12.88 -11.59
N LEU A 185 2.86 13.54 -11.80
CA LEU A 185 1.59 13.04 -11.27
C LEU A 185 1.21 11.72 -11.94
N GLY A 186 0.61 10.82 -11.19
CA GLY A 186 0.25 9.49 -11.67
C GLY A 186 -0.04 8.49 -10.57
N LEU A 187 -0.23 7.24 -10.95
CA LEU A 187 -0.29 6.11 -10.02
C LEU A 187 1.08 5.44 -9.94
N TYR A 188 1.52 5.19 -8.73
CA TYR A 188 2.81 4.58 -8.43
C TYR A 188 2.63 3.23 -7.74
N LEU A 189 3.28 2.19 -8.25
CA LEU A 189 3.53 0.94 -7.52
C LEU A 189 4.76 1.15 -6.65
N ILE A 190 4.65 0.79 -5.37
CA ILE A 190 5.76 0.81 -4.40
C ILE A 190 5.99 -0.62 -3.91
N VAL A 191 7.26 -1.01 -3.85
CA VAL A 191 7.68 -2.34 -3.37
C VAL A 191 8.86 -2.17 -2.42
N GLU A 192 8.82 -2.84 -1.27
CA GLU A 192 9.99 -3.02 -0.43
C GLU A 192 10.86 -4.13 -1.03
N THR A 193 12.00 -3.76 -1.58
CA THR A 193 12.88 -4.68 -2.32
C THR A 193 13.90 -5.37 -1.43
N LYS A 194 14.15 -4.80 -0.24
CA LYS A 194 15.05 -5.40 0.76
C LYS A 194 14.65 -4.98 2.16
N ALA A 195 14.44 -5.96 3.02
CA ALA A 195 14.34 -5.74 4.46
C ALA A 195 15.75 -5.69 5.09
N PRO A 196 15.97 -4.89 6.15
CA PRO A 196 17.21 -4.94 6.92
C PRO A 196 17.44 -6.32 7.53
N GLU A 197 18.70 -6.66 7.86
CA GLU A 197 19.10 -7.99 8.36
C GLU A 197 18.33 -8.47 9.60
N ASN A 198 17.86 -7.55 10.43
CA ASN A 198 17.07 -7.83 11.63
C ASN A 198 15.57 -7.94 11.39
N VAL A 199 15.11 -7.75 10.15
CA VAL A 199 13.70 -7.84 9.74
C VAL A 199 13.53 -9.01 8.78
N THR A 200 12.71 -9.99 9.15
CA THR A 200 12.62 -11.26 8.42
C THR A 200 11.79 -11.17 7.14
N TYR A 201 10.93 -10.16 7.01
CA TYR A 201 9.98 -10.06 5.88
C TYR A 201 9.84 -8.65 5.35
N THR A 202 9.70 -8.52 4.02
CA THR A 202 9.28 -7.30 3.35
C THR A 202 7.77 -7.10 3.51
N ILE A 203 7.33 -5.84 3.48
CA ILE A 203 5.90 -5.50 3.42
C ILE A 203 5.32 -5.83 2.05
N ASN A 204 4.00 -5.97 2.00
CA ASN A 204 3.32 -6.17 0.72
C ASN A 204 3.44 -4.94 -0.19
N PRO A 205 3.51 -5.12 -1.52
CA PRO A 205 3.39 -4.05 -2.49
C PRO A 205 2.10 -3.25 -2.29
N TRP A 206 2.14 -1.95 -2.63
CA TRP A 206 0.94 -1.09 -2.61
C TRP A 206 1.00 -0.04 -3.70
N PHE A 207 -0.15 0.56 -4.00
CA PHE A 207 -0.25 1.66 -4.95
C PHE A 207 -0.50 2.99 -4.25
N VAL A 208 0.18 4.03 -4.74
CA VAL A 208 0.05 5.42 -4.28
C VAL A 208 -0.33 6.28 -5.45
N GLN A 209 -1.36 7.10 -5.31
CA GLN A 209 -1.71 8.11 -6.31
C GLN A 209 -1.10 9.48 -5.96
N LEU A 210 -0.61 10.18 -6.97
CA LEU A 210 -0.18 11.58 -6.93
C LEU A 210 -0.97 12.40 -7.95
N PRO A 211 -1.67 13.47 -7.53
CA PRO A 211 -1.90 13.90 -6.17
C PRO A 211 -2.88 12.99 -5.44
N SER A 212 -2.97 13.15 -4.13
CA SER A 212 -3.94 12.45 -3.30
C SER A 212 -4.96 13.42 -2.73
N THR A 213 -6.07 12.90 -2.17
CA THR A 213 -7.06 13.70 -1.45
C THR A 213 -7.15 13.26 0.00
N ASP A 214 -7.69 14.09 0.88
CA ASP A 214 -8.09 13.66 2.22
C ASP A 214 -9.30 12.70 2.17
N SER A 215 -9.67 12.13 3.31
CA SER A 215 -10.79 11.19 3.41
C SER A 215 -12.15 11.78 3.04
N LYS A 216 -12.27 13.11 2.97
CA LYS A 216 -13.47 13.82 2.56
C LYS A 216 -13.49 14.11 1.06
N GLY A 217 -12.30 14.08 0.42
CA GLY A 217 -12.11 14.40 -0.98
C GLY A 217 -12.26 15.90 -1.27
N ASP A 218 -11.94 16.75 -0.28
CA ASP A 218 -12.14 18.19 -0.42
C ASP A 218 -10.97 18.87 -1.14
N ASP A 219 -9.71 18.49 -0.82
CA ASP A 219 -8.51 19.14 -1.34
C ASP A 219 -7.52 18.12 -1.94
N TRP A 220 -6.82 18.51 -3.01
CA TRP A 220 -5.69 17.79 -3.56
C TRP A 220 -4.41 18.16 -2.83
N PHE A 221 -3.63 17.14 -2.41
CA PHE A 221 -2.28 17.33 -1.91
C PHE A 221 -1.28 16.52 -2.73
N TYR A 222 -0.11 17.11 -2.96
CA TYR A 222 0.91 16.61 -3.89
C TYR A 222 2.07 15.92 -3.17
N ASP A 223 2.15 16.08 -1.85
CA ASP A 223 3.15 15.42 -1.01
C ASP A 223 2.46 14.35 -0.19
N VAL A 224 2.73 13.07 -0.52
CA VAL A 224 2.08 11.92 0.10
C VAL A 224 3.03 11.24 1.05
N ILE A 225 2.57 11.00 2.29
CA ILE A 225 3.33 10.30 3.32
C ILE A 225 2.70 8.92 3.56
N CYS A 226 3.50 7.88 3.42
CA CYS A 226 3.11 6.49 3.60
C CYS A 226 3.68 5.94 4.91
N TYR A 227 2.84 5.26 5.69
CA TYR A 227 3.21 4.53 6.91
C TYR A 227 2.89 3.04 6.72
N PRO A 228 3.69 2.32 5.90
CA PRO A 228 3.43 0.92 5.65
C PRO A 228 3.68 0.11 6.92
N THR A 229 2.72 -0.73 7.30
CA THR A 229 2.78 -1.54 8.50
C THR A 229 3.22 -2.96 8.18
N VAL A 230 4.17 -3.51 8.95
CA VAL A 230 4.50 -4.93 8.91
C VAL A 230 3.62 -5.66 9.92
N SER A 231 2.94 -6.70 9.48
CA SER A 231 2.35 -7.67 10.39
C SER A 231 3.12 -8.98 10.33
N TYR A 232 3.62 -9.36 11.46
CA TYR A 232 4.23 -10.67 11.60
C TYR A 232 3.14 -11.71 11.90
N THR A 233 2.96 -12.67 11.01
CA THR A 233 2.39 -13.95 11.40
C THR A 233 3.52 -14.73 12.06
N HIS A 234 3.46 -14.93 13.37
CA HIS A 234 4.37 -15.82 14.09
C HIS A 234 4.24 -17.24 13.48
N LEU A 235 5.25 -17.65 12.74
CA LEU A 235 5.54 -19.06 12.58
C LEU A 235 6.15 -19.51 13.91
N THR A 236 5.34 -20.14 14.76
CA THR A 236 5.88 -20.93 15.87
C THR A 236 6.78 -21.99 15.27
N LEU A 237 8.08 -21.87 15.50
CA LEU A 237 9.03 -22.96 15.25
C LEU A 237 8.53 -24.19 15.97
N PRO A 238 8.50 -25.38 15.33
CA PRO A 238 8.20 -26.62 16.04
C PRO A 238 9.27 -26.81 17.12
N THR A 239 8.84 -26.84 18.37
CA THR A 239 9.70 -27.25 19.48
C THR A 239 10.10 -28.70 19.20
N ILE A 240 11.37 -28.92 18.90
CA ILE A 240 11.95 -30.24 18.85
C ILE A 240 12.05 -30.71 20.30
N ALA A 241 11.24 -31.70 20.66
CA ALA A 241 11.33 -32.44 21.92
C ALA A 241 12.44 -33.49 21.82
#